data_9244f42a1f671e06256f17d4dbb6b063
#
_entry.id   9244f42a1f671e06256f17d4dbb6b063
#
_cell.length_a   1.000
_cell.length_b   1.000
_cell.length_c   1.000
_cell.angle_alpha   90.00
_cell.angle_beta   90.00
_cell.angle_gamma   90.00
#
_symmetry.space_group_name_H-M   'P 1'
#
loop_
_entity.id
_entity.type
_entity.pdbx_description
1 polymer ?
#
loop_
_entity_poly.entity_id
_entity_poly.type
_entity_poly.pdbx_seq_one_letter_code
_entity_poly.pdbx_strand_id
1 'polypeptide(L)'
;MHIRLIVVGSKQQQWVIDAFQGYAKRLPRHWNFSLFEIQALKRNKNESVTSVIKKEGAKILSEVRDNEQLIILDETGIEFTTQALSEKLDNLSTIRNRFCFVI
;
A
#
# COMPACT_ATOMS: atom_id res chain seq x y z
N MET A 1 12.52 7.78 -7.39
CA MET A 1 11.41 7.43 -6.48
C MET A 1 11.23 5.91 -6.49
N HIS A 2 11.13 5.30 -5.36
CA HIS A 2 10.86 3.87 -5.23
C HIS A 2 9.50 3.68 -4.57
N ILE A 3 8.63 2.84 -5.14
CA ILE A 3 7.27 2.67 -4.65
C ILE A 3 6.98 1.19 -4.42
N ARG A 4 6.56 0.86 -3.20
CA ARG A 4 5.97 -0.44 -2.87
C ARG A 4 4.51 -0.24 -2.49
N LEU A 5 3.68 -1.17 -2.92
CA LEU A 5 2.27 -1.21 -2.53
C LEU A 5 2.02 -2.49 -1.73
N ILE A 6 1.50 -2.33 -0.53
CA ILE A 6 1.11 -3.44 0.33
C ILE A 6 -0.41 -3.52 0.36
N VAL A 7 -0.95 -4.69 0.04
CA VAL A 7 -2.38 -4.96 0.10
C VAL A 7 -2.64 -6.20 0.95
N VAL A 8 -3.75 -6.19 1.67
CA VAL A 8 -4.22 -7.35 2.43
C VAL A 8 -5.28 -8.06 1.61
N GLY A 9 -5.09 -9.35 1.37
CA GLY A 9 -5.96 -10.16 0.54
C GLY A 9 -5.27 -10.56 -0.76
N SER A 10 -5.45 -11.82 -1.16
CA SER A 10 -4.70 -12.38 -2.29
C SER A 10 -5.57 -12.83 -3.46
N LYS A 11 -6.89 -12.88 -3.28
CA LYS A 11 -7.80 -13.38 -4.32
C LYS A 11 -8.61 -12.24 -4.92
N GLN A 12 -8.03 -11.57 -5.89
CA GLN A 12 -8.73 -10.55 -6.66
C GLN A 12 -9.31 -11.15 -7.94
N GLN A 13 -10.37 -10.56 -8.44
CA GLN A 13 -10.93 -10.94 -9.74
C GLN A 13 -9.94 -10.64 -10.85
N GLN A 14 -9.95 -11.42 -11.90
CA GLN A 14 -8.97 -11.30 -12.99
C GLN A 14 -8.97 -9.92 -13.64
N TRP A 15 -10.14 -9.30 -13.81
CA TRP A 15 -10.21 -7.97 -14.42
C TRP A 15 -9.55 -6.90 -13.56
N VAL A 16 -9.55 -7.06 -12.24
CA VAL A 16 -8.85 -6.14 -11.31
C VAL A 16 -7.34 -6.30 -11.47
N ILE A 17 -6.86 -7.52 -11.55
CA ILE A 17 -5.44 -7.82 -11.77
C ILE A 17 -4.97 -7.25 -13.10
N ASP A 18 -5.74 -7.45 -14.16
CA ASP A 18 -5.39 -6.97 -15.49
C ASP A 18 -5.34 -5.44 -15.56
N ALA A 19 -6.32 -4.77 -14.95
CA ALA A 19 -6.35 -3.31 -14.88
C ALA A 19 -5.16 -2.77 -14.09
N PHE A 20 -4.86 -3.38 -12.95
CA PHE A 20 -3.73 -3.00 -12.12
C PHE A 20 -2.41 -3.13 -12.88
N GLN A 21 -2.20 -4.27 -13.53
CA GLN A 21 -0.98 -4.50 -14.31
C GLN A 21 -0.84 -3.51 -15.47
N GLY A 22 -1.96 -3.17 -16.12
CA GLY A 22 -1.97 -2.17 -17.17
C GLY A 22 -1.49 -0.80 -16.69
N TYR A 23 -1.92 -0.36 -15.51
CA TYR A 23 -1.46 0.89 -14.92
C TYR A 23 -0.03 0.79 -14.41
N ALA A 24 0.34 -0.31 -13.77
CA ALA A 24 1.68 -0.50 -13.24
C ALA A 24 2.76 -0.42 -14.33
N LYS A 25 2.49 -0.95 -15.52
CA LYS A 25 3.41 -0.89 -16.66
C LYS A 25 3.70 0.53 -17.15
N ARG A 26 2.84 1.49 -16.84
CA ARG A 26 3.03 2.90 -17.21
C ARG A 26 3.96 3.65 -16.29
N LEU A 27 4.26 3.09 -15.12
CA LEU A 27 5.17 3.70 -14.16
C LEU A 27 6.61 3.63 -14.67
N PRO A 28 7.44 4.64 -14.41
CA PRO A 28 8.84 4.61 -14.82
C PRO A 28 9.56 3.41 -14.20
N ARG A 29 10.39 2.74 -15.00
CA ARG A 29 11.13 1.54 -14.53
C ARG A 29 12.03 1.83 -13.34
N HIS A 30 12.62 3.01 -13.31
CA HIS A 30 13.54 3.38 -12.23
C HIS A 30 12.85 3.59 -10.89
N TRP A 31 11.51 3.63 -10.88
CA TRP A 31 10.74 3.68 -9.63
C TRP A 31 10.70 2.33 -8.90
N ASN A 32 11.10 1.26 -9.55
CA ASN A 32 11.12 -0.08 -8.98
C ASN A 32 9.81 -0.46 -8.28
N PHE A 33 8.69 -0.17 -8.95
CA PHE A 33 7.37 -0.46 -8.41
C PHE A 33 7.21 -1.94 -8.13
N SER A 34 6.72 -2.27 -6.94
CA SER A 34 6.44 -3.65 -6.54
C SER A 34 5.14 -3.73 -5.74
N LEU A 35 4.47 -4.86 -5.89
CA LEU A 35 3.27 -5.19 -5.14
C LEU A 35 3.62 -6.30 -4.15
N PHE A 36 3.23 -6.11 -2.89
CA PHE A 36 3.37 -7.13 -1.85
C PHE A 36 1.99 -7.45 -1.29
N GLU A 37 1.56 -8.70 -1.45
CA GLU A 37 0.27 -9.17 -0.96
C GLU A 37 0.44 -9.85 0.39
N ILE A 38 -0.32 -9.40 1.39
CA ILE A 38 -0.40 -10.05 2.69
C ILE A 38 -1.68 -10.86 2.72
N GLN A 39 -1.56 -12.14 3.04
CA GLN A 39 -2.72 -13.00 3.17
C GLN A 39 -3.59 -12.56 4.34
N ALA A 40 -4.89 -12.39 4.07
CA ALA A 40 -5.84 -12.04 5.12
C ALA A 40 -5.88 -13.15 6.18
N LEU A 41 -5.91 -12.74 7.45
CA LEU A 41 -5.99 -13.68 8.56
C LEU A 41 -7.40 -14.27 8.65
N LYS A 42 -7.47 -15.60 8.84
CA LYS A 42 -8.74 -16.26 9.10
C LYS A 42 -9.23 -15.89 10.50
N ARG A 43 -10.49 -15.48 10.57
CA ARG A 43 -11.14 -15.19 11.85
C ARG A 43 -11.61 -16.49 12.50
N ASN A 44 -11.10 -16.76 13.69
CA ASN A 44 -11.60 -17.86 14.52
C ASN A 44 -12.95 -17.48 15.14
N LYS A 45 -13.79 -18.48 15.46
CA LYS A 45 -15.14 -18.26 16.02
C LYS A 45 -15.17 -17.35 17.25
N ASN A 46 -14.10 -17.37 18.05
CA ASN A 46 -14.02 -16.62 19.31
C ASN A 46 -13.14 -15.36 19.18
N GLU A 47 -12.70 -15.03 17.98
CA GLU A 47 -11.81 -13.90 17.76
C GLU A 47 -12.61 -12.67 17.37
N SER A 48 -12.37 -11.55 18.05
CA SER A 48 -13.04 -10.29 17.71
C SER A 48 -12.46 -9.68 16.44
N VAL A 49 -13.28 -8.86 15.77
CA VAL A 49 -12.81 -8.09 14.60
C VAL A 49 -11.63 -7.19 14.98
N THR A 50 -11.69 -6.57 16.15
CA THR A 50 -10.61 -5.73 16.67
C THR A 50 -9.30 -6.49 16.79
N SER A 51 -9.35 -7.73 17.28
CA SER A 51 -8.15 -8.58 17.39
C SER A 51 -7.55 -8.90 16.02
N VAL A 52 -8.39 -9.23 15.04
CA VAL A 52 -7.93 -9.52 13.67
C VAL A 52 -7.30 -8.29 13.03
N ILE A 53 -7.92 -7.12 13.15
CA ILE A 53 -7.38 -5.85 12.64
C ILE A 53 -6.03 -5.55 13.27
N LYS A 54 -5.89 -5.78 14.57
CA LYS A 54 -4.63 -5.56 15.29
C LYS A 54 -3.51 -6.46 14.77
N LYS A 55 -3.81 -7.73 14.53
CA LYS A 55 -2.84 -8.70 13.99
C LYS A 55 -2.45 -8.36 12.55
N GLU A 56 -3.42 -8.01 11.72
CA GLU A 56 -3.15 -7.59 10.35
C GLU A 56 -2.31 -6.31 10.30
N GLY A 57 -2.63 -5.33 11.15
CA GLY A 57 -1.86 -4.09 11.27
C GLY A 57 -0.42 -4.35 11.69
N ALA A 58 -0.21 -5.25 12.67
CA ALA A 58 1.14 -5.63 13.09
C ALA A 58 1.92 -6.28 11.96
N LYS A 59 1.27 -7.14 11.19
CA LYS A 59 1.89 -7.80 10.04
C LYS A 59 2.27 -6.79 8.94
N ILE A 60 1.41 -5.83 8.65
CA ILE A 60 1.70 -4.75 7.71
C ILE A 60 2.91 -3.96 8.18
N LEU A 61 2.92 -3.53 9.45
CA LEU A 61 4.02 -2.74 9.99
C LEU A 61 5.34 -3.51 9.99
N SER A 62 5.32 -4.83 10.17
CA SER A 62 6.53 -5.65 10.10
C SER A 62 7.15 -5.68 8.70
N GLU A 63 6.37 -5.40 7.67
CA GLU A 63 6.83 -5.37 6.28
C GLU A 63 7.35 -4.01 5.84
N VAL A 64 7.02 -2.94 6.57
CA VAL A 64 7.50 -1.60 6.25
C VAL A 64 8.97 -1.48 6.66
N ARG A 65 9.79 -0.98 5.74
CA ARG A 65 11.23 -0.81 5.98
C ARG A 65 11.53 0.55 6.60
N ASP A 66 12.62 0.63 7.38
CA ASP A 66 13.01 1.86 8.07
C ASP A 66 13.30 3.04 7.13
N ASN A 67 13.73 2.74 5.90
CA ASN A 67 14.04 3.76 4.91
C ASN A 67 12.85 4.16 4.04
N GLU A 68 11.66 3.63 4.32
CA GLU A 68 10.44 3.94 3.58
C GLU A 68 9.57 4.94 4.33
N GLN A 69 8.92 5.83 3.59
CA GLN A 69 7.83 6.65 4.11
C GLN A 69 6.53 5.88 3.96
N LEU A 70 5.80 5.71 5.05
CA LEU A 70 4.53 4.99 5.08
C LEU A 70 3.39 5.93 4.71
N ILE A 71 2.61 5.54 3.72
CA ILE A 71 1.39 6.26 3.30
C ILE A 71 0.23 5.28 3.32
N ILE A 72 -0.76 5.57 4.15
CA ILE A 72 -1.96 4.72 4.27
C ILE A 72 -3.08 5.33 3.44
N LEU A 73 -3.64 4.53 2.54
CA LEU A 73 -4.78 4.91 1.72
C LEU A 73 -6.05 4.40 2.39
N ASP A 74 -6.85 5.30 2.91
CA ASP A 74 -8.07 5.00 3.65
C ASP A 74 -9.17 5.98 3.29
N GLU A 75 -10.41 5.52 3.28
CA GLU A 75 -11.58 6.34 2.96
C GLU A 75 -11.79 7.49 3.94
N THR A 76 -11.29 7.35 5.18
CA THR A 76 -11.38 8.39 6.21
C THR A 76 -10.19 9.35 6.21
N GLY A 77 -9.26 9.16 5.29
CA GLY A 77 -8.07 9.98 5.18
C GLY A 77 -8.33 11.36 4.59
N ILE A 78 -7.27 12.15 4.51
CA ILE A 78 -7.30 13.48 3.88
C ILE A 78 -7.44 13.32 2.37
N GLU A 79 -8.39 14.02 1.77
CA GLU A 79 -8.57 14.00 0.32
C GLU A 79 -7.55 14.89 -0.38
N PHE A 80 -6.98 14.38 -1.47
CA PHE A 80 -6.08 15.13 -2.33
C PHE A 80 -6.57 15.09 -3.77
N THR A 81 -6.43 16.21 -4.47
CA THR A 81 -6.51 16.18 -5.93
C THR A 81 -5.27 15.48 -6.49
N THR A 82 -5.32 15.05 -7.74
CA THR A 82 -4.16 14.43 -8.40
C THR A 82 -2.94 15.35 -8.34
N GLN A 83 -3.13 16.64 -8.62
CA GLN A 83 -2.05 17.62 -8.58
C GLN A 83 -1.50 17.82 -7.17
N ALA A 84 -2.38 17.96 -6.17
CA ALA A 84 -1.97 18.15 -4.78
C ALA A 84 -1.20 16.92 -4.25
N LEU A 85 -1.63 15.72 -4.61
CA LEU A 85 -0.93 14.49 -4.24
C LEU A 85 0.46 14.43 -4.89
N SER A 86 0.56 14.79 -6.16
CA SER A 86 1.84 14.83 -6.87
C SER A 86 2.82 15.78 -6.20
N GLU A 87 2.38 16.99 -5.85
CA GLU A 87 3.20 17.98 -5.15
C GLU A 87 3.63 17.49 -3.77
N LYS A 88 2.71 16.84 -3.03
CA LYS A 88 3.01 16.27 -1.72
C LYS A 88 4.08 15.19 -1.81
N LEU A 89 3.97 14.30 -2.79
CA LEU A 89 4.96 13.25 -3.00
C LEU A 89 6.32 13.82 -3.40
N ASP A 90 6.35 14.84 -4.25
CA ASP A 90 7.60 15.51 -4.64
C ASP A 90 8.29 16.11 -3.41
N ASN A 91 7.53 16.80 -2.54
CA ASN A 91 8.07 17.38 -1.33
C ASN A 91 8.60 16.31 -0.36
N LEU A 92 7.85 15.23 -0.17
CA LEU A 92 8.26 14.12 0.68
C LEU A 92 9.50 13.39 0.13
N SER A 93 9.65 13.31 -1.19
CA SER A 93 10.77 12.64 -1.83
C SER A 93 12.11 13.33 -1.55
N THR A 94 12.11 14.60 -1.17
CA THR A 94 13.33 15.30 -0.74
C THR A 94 13.84 14.81 0.61
N ILE A 95 12.97 14.20 1.42
CA ILE A 95 13.33 13.64 2.72
C ILE A 95 13.79 12.19 2.54
N ARG A 96 12.94 11.37 1.93
CA ARG A 96 13.25 9.98 1.59
C ARG A 96 12.58 9.66 0.26
N ASN A 97 13.33 9.06 -0.64
CA ASN A 97 12.86 8.75 -1.99
C ASN A 97 12.26 7.34 -2.11
N ARG A 98 11.81 6.77 -1.01
CA ARG A 98 11.18 5.46 -0.95
C ARG A 98 9.85 5.57 -0.24
N PHE A 99 8.81 5.04 -0.87
CA PHE A 99 7.44 5.07 -0.35
C PHE A 99 6.88 3.67 -0.24
N CYS A 100 6.16 3.44 0.85
CA CYS A 100 5.38 2.23 1.06
C CYS A 100 3.92 2.64 1.21
N PHE A 101 3.12 2.38 0.19
CA PHE A 101 1.67 2.61 0.23
C PHE A 101 0.98 1.36 0.76
N VAL A 102 0.01 1.56 1.64
CA VAL A 102 -0.82 0.49 2.20
C VAL A 102 -2.28 0.77 1.90
N ILE A 103 -2.96 -0.22 1.36
CA ILE A 103 -4.40 -0.16 1.12
C ILE A 103 -5.14 -1.08 2.09
#